data_97850b0ecc1e7ebf0b3b8bddc2f58dc4
#
_entry.id   97850b0ecc1e7ebf0b3b8bddc2f58dc4
#
_cell.length_a   1.000
_cell.length_b   1.000
_cell.length_c   1.000
_cell.angle_alpha   90.00
_cell.angle_beta   90.00
_cell.angle_gamma   90.00
#
_symmetry.space_group_name_H-M   'P 1'
#
loop_
_entity.id
_entity.type
_entity.pdbx_description
1 polymer ?
#
loop_
_entity_poly.entity_id
_entity_poly.type
_entity_poly.pdbx_seq_one_letter_code
_entity_poly.pdbx_strand_id
1 'polypeptide(L)'
;MSTPSPRRYDPAEPRRVAFLGLGVMGHPMAAHLAGAGHTVTVYNRTAAKATAWVAEHGGASAPTPRQAAAGADTVFACVGNDADLRSVALGCEGAFAGMLPGAVFVDHTTASAAVARELYDAARAQGLHFIDAPVSGGQAGAVNGALTVMCGGDAAPFEAMRPVALAFARAVTLLGASGSGQLAKMVNQICIAGLVQGLAEALAFGQRAGLDMARVLDVIGKGAAQSWQMDNRGKTMLEDQFEFGFAVDWMRKDLGLVLDEARRNGAQLPVTALVDQFYAELQAQGGQRWDTSSLIRRLKR
;
A
#
# COMPACT_ATOMS: atom_id res chain seq x y z
N MET A 1 -21.56 -16.59 -10.33
CA MET A 1 -20.64 -15.45 -10.09
C MET A 1 -20.36 -14.82 -11.45
N SER A 2 -20.85 -13.60 -11.68
CA SER A 2 -20.58 -12.88 -12.93
C SER A 2 -19.09 -12.54 -12.97
N THR A 3 -18.41 -12.91 -14.05
CA THR A 3 -17.05 -12.44 -14.34
C THR A 3 -17.08 -10.90 -14.32
N PRO A 4 -16.17 -10.24 -13.57
CA PRO A 4 -16.11 -8.78 -13.60
C PRO A 4 -15.86 -8.34 -15.04
N SER A 5 -16.63 -7.33 -15.49
CA SER A 5 -16.38 -6.72 -16.80
C SER A 5 -14.94 -6.19 -16.83
N PRO A 6 -14.20 -6.38 -17.95
CA PRO A 6 -12.85 -5.88 -18.05
C PRO A 6 -12.84 -4.37 -17.80
N ARG A 7 -11.91 -3.92 -16.95
CA ARG A 7 -11.73 -2.50 -16.66
C ARG A 7 -11.46 -1.74 -17.97
N ARG A 8 -12.16 -0.66 -18.19
CA ARG A 8 -11.82 0.30 -19.24
C ARG A 8 -10.83 1.30 -18.70
N TYR A 9 -9.76 1.54 -19.42
CA TYR A 9 -8.76 2.54 -19.09
C TYR A 9 -9.02 3.80 -19.93
N ASP A 10 -8.79 4.97 -19.34
CA ASP A 10 -8.80 6.20 -20.12
C ASP A 10 -7.63 6.19 -21.10
N PRO A 11 -7.82 6.71 -22.33
CA PRO A 11 -6.74 6.77 -23.30
C PRO A 11 -5.54 7.55 -22.71
N ALA A 12 -4.40 6.92 -22.62
CA ALA A 12 -3.14 7.54 -22.22
C ALA A 12 -2.07 7.21 -23.26
N GLU A 13 -1.11 8.11 -23.45
CA GLU A 13 0.05 7.81 -24.30
C GLU A 13 0.82 6.62 -23.72
N PRO A 14 1.13 5.59 -24.52
CA PRO A 14 1.96 4.48 -24.10
C PRO A 14 3.30 4.98 -23.52
N ARG A 15 3.67 4.48 -22.34
CA ARG A 15 4.94 4.80 -21.68
C ARG A 15 5.72 3.50 -21.45
N ARG A 16 7.03 3.61 -21.39
CA ARG A 16 7.91 2.54 -20.92
C ARG A 16 7.97 2.64 -19.40
N VAL A 17 7.48 1.63 -18.72
CA VAL A 17 7.43 1.62 -17.26
C VAL A 17 8.13 0.41 -16.69
N ALA A 18 8.78 0.57 -15.55
CA ALA A 18 9.26 -0.55 -14.74
C ALA A 18 8.40 -0.69 -13.49
N PHE A 19 8.22 -1.93 -13.02
CA PHE A 19 7.55 -2.19 -11.74
C PHE A 19 8.41 -3.13 -10.86
N LEU A 20 8.82 -2.63 -9.69
CA LEU A 20 9.71 -3.31 -8.77
C LEU A 20 8.93 -3.82 -7.55
N GLY A 21 8.83 -5.15 -7.41
CA GLY A 21 8.11 -5.80 -6.33
C GLY A 21 6.71 -6.27 -6.73
N LEU A 22 6.56 -7.60 -6.89
CA LEU A 22 5.32 -8.28 -7.27
C LEU A 22 4.70 -9.02 -6.08
N GLY A 23 4.50 -8.27 -4.98
CA GLY A 23 3.71 -8.70 -3.84
C GLY A 23 2.21 -8.64 -4.13
N VAL A 24 1.37 -8.82 -3.08
CA VAL A 24 -0.10 -8.78 -3.19
C VAL A 24 -0.64 -7.47 -3.74
N MET A 25 0.11 -6.38 -3.59
CA MET A 25 -0.23 -5.05 -4.11
C MET A 25 0.39 -4.83 -5.49
N GLY A 26 1.71 -5.03 -5.64
CA GLY A 26 2.44 -4.69 -6.85
C GLY A 26 2.07 -5.56 -8.06
N HIS A 27 1.75 -6.84 -7.86
CA HIS A 27 1.34 -7.74 -8.96
C HIS A 27 0.13 -7.18 -9.74
N PRO A 28 -1.02 -6.88 -9.11
CA PRO A 28 -2.16 -6.32 -9.83
C PRO A 28 -1.94 -4.88 -10.30
N MET A 29 -1.15 -4.05 -9.60
CA MET A 29 -0.82 -2.70 -10.06
C MET A 29 -0.04 -2.74 -11.38
N ALA A 30 0.98 -3.61 -11.48
CA ALA A 30 1.72 -3.82 -12.71
C ALA A 30 0.83 -4.36 -13.85
N ALA A 31 -0.11 -5.26 -13.53
CA ALA A 31 -1.07 -5.79 -14.50
C ALA A 31 -2.00 -4.72 -15.08
N HIS A 32 -2.45 -3.78 -14.24
CA HIS A 32 -3.21 -2.63 -14.71
C HIS A 32 -2.42 -1.73 -15.66
N LEU A 33 -1.12 -1.53 -15.42
CA LEU A 33 -0.26 -0.75 -16.33
C LEU A 33 -0.16 -1.43 -17.69
N ALA A 34 0.04 -2.76 -17.74
CA ALA A 34 0.05 -3.50 -18.98
C ALA A 34 -1.31 -3.46 -19.69
N GLY A 35 -2.41 -3.64 -18.95
CA GLY A 35 -3.78 -3.54 -19.47
C GLY A 35 -4.13 -2.15 -20.00
N ALA A 36 -3.52 -1.10 -19.48
CA ALA A 36 -3.66 0.28 -19.96
C ALA A 36 -2.83 0.60 -21.22
N GLY A 37 -2.06 -0.38 -21.73
CA GLY A 37 -1.27 -0.25 -22.96
C GLY A 37 0.15 0.27 -22.77
N HIS A 38 0.66 0.35 -21.53
CA HIS A 38 2.06 0.67 -21.26
C HIS A 38 2.97 -0.52 -21.53
N THR A 39 4.22 -0.27 -21.94
CA THR A 39 5.25 -1.30 -22.03
C THR A 39 5.86 -1.52 -20.65
N VAL A 40 5.60 -2.68 -20.04
CA VAL A 40 5.97 -2.97 -18.66
C VAL A 40 7.15 -3.92 -18.57
N THR A 41 8.19 -3.55 -17.82
CA THR A 41 9.27 -4.43 -17.38
C THR A 41 9.18 -4.63 -15.88
N VAL A 42 9.07 -5.87 -15.42
CA VAL A 42 8.94 -6.17 -13.99
C VAL A 42 10.22 -6.72 -13.39
N TYR A 43 10.41 -6.43 -12.09
CA TYR A 43 11.42 -7.06 -11.27
C TYR A 43 10.81 -7.56 -9.96
N ASN A 44 11.25 -8.72 -9.52
CA ASN A 44 10.95 -9.21 -8.18
C ASN A 44 12.14 -10.01 -7.61
N ARG A 45 12.46 -9.84 -6.33
CA ARG A 45 13.53 -10.59 -5.65
C ARG A 45 13.41 -12.11 -5.83
N THR A 46 12.19 -12.64 -5.83
CA THR A 46 11.91 -14.03 -6.24
C THR A 46 11.61 -14.05 -7.75
N ALA A 47 12.59 -14.41 -8.56
CA ALA A 47 12.51 -14.35 -10.02
C ALA A 47 11.30 -15.12 -10.60
N ALA A 48 10.93 -16.25 -10.00
CA ALA A 48 9.78 -17.04 -10.43
C ALA A 48 8.46 -16.24 -10.45
N LYS A 49 8.30 -15.24 -9.56
CA LYS A 49 7.12 -14.35 -9.56
C LYS A 49 7.11 -13.42 -10.77
N ALA A 50 8.28 -12.92 -11.18
CA ALA A 50 8.40 -12.09 -12.37
C ALA A 50 8.14 -12.89 -13.65
N THR A 51 8.67 -14.11 -13.73
CA THR A 51 8.40 -15.03 -14.84
C THR A 51 6.92 -15.37 -14.96
N ALA A 52 6.26 -15.71 -13.84
CA ALA A 52 4.82 -16.01 -13.81
C ALA A 52 3.98 -14.78 -14.24
N TRP A 53 4.35 -13.59 -13.77
CA TRP A 53 3.66 -12.36 -14.15
C TRP A 53 3.75 -12.09 -15.65
N VAL A 54 4.94 -12.26 -16.26
CA VAL A 54 5.13 -12.09 -17.71
C VAL A 54 4.33 -13.11 -18.51
N ALA A 55 4.26 -14.35 -18.04
CA ALA A 55 3.44 -15.38 -18.70
C ALA A 55 1.94 -15.06 -18.69
N GLU A 56 1.46 -14.39 -17.63
CA GLU A 56 0.04 -14.02 -17.47
C GLU A 56 -0.33 -12.73 -18.18
N HIS A 57 0.53 -11.71 -18.13
CA HIS A 57 0.20 -10.34 -18.55
C HIS A 57 1.02 -9.81 -19.74
N GLY A 58 2.01 -10.57 -20.19
CA GLY A 58 2.96 -10.10 -21.21
C GLY A 58 4.01 -9.14 -20.63
N GLY A 59 4.65 -8.35 -21.51
CA GLY A 59 5.75 -7.47 -21.12
C GLY A 59 7.08 -8.20 -20.97
N ALA A 60 7.96 -7.70 -20.11
CA ALA A 60 9.29 -8.25 -19.89
C ALA A 60 9.62 -8.35 -18.38
N SER A 61 10.61 -9.18 -18.04
CA SER A 61 11.19 -9.22 -16.70
C SER A 61 12.71 -9.01 -16.77
N ALA A 62 13.28 -8.46 -15.72
CA ALA A 62 14.72 -8.26 -15.60
C ALA A 62 15.27 -8.87 -14.31
N PRO A 63 16.54 -9.31 -14.28
CA PRO A 63 17.13 -9.95 -13.10
C PRO A 63 17.51 -8.98 -12.00
N THR A 64 17.64 -7.66 -12.29
CA THR A 64 17.97 -6.62 -11.31
C THR A 64 17.08 -5.39 -11.45
N PRO A 65 16.89 -4.58 -10.39
CA PRO A 65 16.18 -3.31 -10.48
C PRO A 65 16.77 -2.36 -11.52
N ARG A 66 18.10 -2.30 -11.62
CA ARG A 66 18.84 -1.52 -12.62
C ARG A 66 18.43 -1.88 -14.05
N GLN A 67 18.42 -3.16 -14.36
CA GLN A 67 18.06 -3.63 -15.70
C GLN A 67 16.56 -3.42 -15.99
N ALA A 68 15.70 -3.59 -14.98
CA ALA A 68 14.28 -3.31 -15.14
C ALA A 68 14.01 -1.83 -15.44
N ALA A 69 14.75 -0.93 -14.78
CA ALA A 69 14.62 0.52 -14.91
C ALA A 69 15.26 1.07 -16.20
N ALA A 70 16.07 0.28 -16.91
CA ALA A 70 16.80 0.73 -18.10
C ALA A 70 15.85 1.23 -19.21
N GLY A 71 15.91 2.52 -19.50
CA GLY A 71 15.08 3.18 -20.51
C GLY A 71 13.61 3.36 -20.13
N ALA A 72 13.22 3.12 -18.88
CA ALA A 72 11.89 3.42 -18.38
C ALA A 72 11.71 4.94 -18.16
N ASP A 73 10.54 5.46 -18.55
CA ASP A 73 10.15 6.85 -18.32
C ASP A 73 9.70 7.05 -16.87
N THR A 74 9.07 5.98 -16.31
CA THR A 74 8.62 5.93 -14.90
C THR A 74 8.93 4.55 -14.31
N VAL A 75 9.51 4.54 -13.12
CA VAL A 75 9.80 3.33 -12.35
C VAL A 75 8.92 3.33 -11.11
N PHE A 76 8.04 2.36 -10.99
CA PHE A 76 7.19 2.13 -9.82
C PHE A 76 7.82 1.09 -8.89
N ALA A 77 7.77 1.30 -7.60
CA ALA A 77 8.20 0.33 -6.60
C ALA A 77 7.10 0.09 -5.56
N CYS A 78 6.92 -1.18 -5.15
CA CYS A 78 6.06 -1.55 -4.02
C CYS A 78 6.70 -2.75 -3.31
N VAL A 79 7.51 -2.46 -2.29
CA VAL A 79 8.32 -3.44 -1.56
C VAL A 79 7.94 -3.50 -0.07
N GLY A 80 8.75 -4.12 0.79
CA GLY A 80 8.34 -4.44 2.15
C GLY A 80 8.52 -3.32 3.18
N ASN A 81 9.66 -2.61 3.13
CA ASN A 81 10.10 -1.67 4.17
C ASN A 81 11.20 -0.74 3.63
N ASP A 82 11.74 0.13 4.52
CA ASP A 82 12.81 1.07 4.21
C ASP A 82 14.08 0.39 3.66
N ALA A 83 14.48 -0.74 4.23
CA ALA A 83 15.67 -1.47 3.80
C ALA A 83 15.49 -2.09 2.40
N ASP A 84 14.36 -2.71 2.15
CA ASP A 84 13.99 -3.23 0.83
C ASP A 84 13.92 -2.10 -0.21
N LEU A 85 13.38 -0.93 0.17
CA LEU A 85 13.27 0.23 -0.71
C LEU A 85 14.65 0.78 -1.09
N ARG A 86 15.55 0.95 -0.11
CA ARG A 86 16.95 1.33 -0.39
C ARG A 86 17.62 0.32 -1.32
N SER A 87 17.42 -0.97 -1.07
CA SER A 87 18.01 -2.05 -1.87
C SER A 87 17.58 -2.04 -3.34
N VAL A 88 16.34 -1.69 -3.63
CA VAL A 88 15.85 -1.64 -5.03
C VAL A 88 16.12 -0.29 -5.72
N ALA A 89 16.32 0.79 -4.93
CA ALA A 89 16.58 2.12 -5.47
C ALA A 89 18.07 2.42 -5.65
N LEU A 90 18.88 2.11 -4.62
CA LEU A 90 20.28 2.53 -4.50
C LEU A 90 21.27 1.38 -4.87
N GLY A 91 22.55 1.75 -4.98
CA GLY A 91 23.64 0.82 -5.29
C GLY A 91 23.80 0.53 -6.77
N CYS A 92 24.81 -0.26 -7.12
CA CYS A 92 25.20 -0.53 -8.52
C CYS A 92 24.14 -1.32 -9.30
N GLU A 93 23.30 -2.11 -8.63
CA GLU A 93 22.20 -2.87 -9.22
C GLU A 93 20.82 -2.26 -8.88
N GLY A 94 20.78 -1.13 -8.18
CA GLY A 94 19.58 -0.37 -7.88
C GLY A 94 19.03 0.36 -9.11
N ALA A 95 17.75 0.70 -9.07
CA ALA A 95 17.05 1.31 -10.20
C ALA A 95 17.66 2.64 -10.64
N PHE A 96 18.12 3.48 -9.70
CA PHE A 96 18.70 4.78 -10.03
C PHE A 96 19.91 4.66 -10.97
N ALA A 97 20.72 3.61 -10.82
CA ALA A 97 21.85 3.35 -11.71
C ALA A 97 21.45 2.93 -13.15
N GLY A 98 20.19 2.55 -13.36
CA GLY A 98 19.66 2.16 -14.68
C GLY A 98 18.76 3.22 -15.31
N MET A 99 18.27 4.19 -14.54
CA MET A 99 17.36 5.22 -15.00
C MET A 99 18.08 6.30 -15.83
N LEU A 100 17.37 6.88 -16.77
CA LEU A 100 17.88 8.04 -17.55
C LEU A 100 17.55 9.35 -16.83
N PRO A 101 18.39 10.40 -16.97
CA PRO A 101 18.07 11.72 -16.43
C PRO A 101 16.66 12.19 -16.83
N GLY A 102 15.93 12.75 -15.88
CA GLY A 102 14.55 13.19 -16.05
C GLY A 102 13.50 12.10 -15.81
N ALA A 103 13.87 10.83 -15.69
CA ALA A 103 12.94 9.74 -15.32
C ALA A 103 12.44 9.89 -13.88
N VAL A 104 11.23 9.38 -13.63
CA VAL A 104 10.56 9.48 -12.32
C VAL A 104 10.55 8.12 -11.62
N PHE A 105 11.06 8.07 -10.38
CA PHE A 105 10.88 6.94 -9.48
C PHE A 105 9.69 7.20 -8.55
N VAL A 106 8.73 6.29 -8.51
CA VAL A 106 7.49 6.41 -7.74
C VAL A 106 7.42 5.27 -6.73
N ASP A 107 7.50 5.59 -5.45
CA ASP A 107 7.49 4.61 -4.37
C ASP A 107 6.11 4.44 -3.74
N HIS A 108 5.49 3.30 -3.96
CA HIS A 108 4.22 2.90 -3.33
C HIS A 108 4.38 2.13 -2.02
N THR A 109 5.59 1.90 -1.58
CA THR A 109 5.87 1.23 -0.30
C THR A 109 5.36 2.09 0.86
N THR A 110 4.73 1.49 1.86
CA THR A 110 4.57 2.16 3.14
C THR A 110 5.90 2.12 3.88
N ALA A 111 6.60 3.24 3.91
CA ALA A 111 7.94 3.43 4.42
C ALA A 111 8.01 4.66 5.35
N SER A 112 9.19 4.97 5.89
CA SER A 112 9.38 6.18 6.68
C SER A 112 9.43 7.44 5.79
N ALA A 113 8.98 8.58 6.32
CA ALA A 113 9.19 9.86 5.65
C ALA A 113 10.68 10.23 5.55
N ALA A 114 11.51 9.66 6.41
CA ALA A 114 12.96 9.84 6.39
C ALA A 114 13.58 9.18 5.15
N VAL A 115 13.23 7.92 4.85
CA VAL A 115 13.76 7.24 3.64
C VAL A 115 13.22 7.88 2.36
N ALA A 116 11.98 8.38 2.37
CA ALA A 116 11.45 9.10 1.22
C ALA A 116 12.30 10.34 0.90
N ARG A 117 12.66 11.15 1.91
CA ARG A 117 13.52 12.32 1.73
C ARG A 117 14.95 11.93 1.33
N GLU A 118 15.52 10.88 1.94
CA GLU A 118 16.82 10.33 1.57
C GLU A 118 16.87 9.97 0.08
N LEU A 119 15.88 9.24 -0.41
CA LEU A 119 15.82 8.80 -1.80
C LEU A 119 15.49 9.95 -2.77
N TYR A 120 14.70 10.93 -2.34
CA TYR A 120 14.48 12.15 -3.09
C TYR A 120 15.81 12.92 -3.34
N ASP A 121 16.61 13.10 -2.29
CA ASP A 121 17.91 13.76 -2.41
C ASP A 121 18.89 12.95 -3.29
N ALA A 122 18.93 11.63 -3.11
CA ALA A 122 19.76 10.72 -3.91
C ALA A 122 19.35 10.69 -5.40
N ALA A 123 18.07 10.72 -5.70
CA ALA A 123 17.54 10.79 -7.07
C ALA A 123 17.92 12.11 -7.71
N ARG A 124 17.68 13.21 -7.01
CA ARG A 124 17.97 14.57 -7.49
C ARG A 124 19.47 14.77 -7.80
N ALA A 125 20.35 14.19 -6.98
CA ALA A 125 21.80 14.24 -7.20
C ALA A 125 22.22 13.56 -8.52
N GLN A 126 21.39 12.68 -9.08
CA GLN A 126 21.60 11.97 -10.34
C GLN A 126 20.73 12.53 -11.50
N GLY A 127 20.09 13.68 -11.31
CA GLY A 127 19.19 14.27 -12.31
C GLY A 127 17.89 13.49 -12.51
N LEU A 128 17.50 12.67 -11.53
CA LEU A 128 16.25 11.92 -11.50
C LEU A 128 15.20 12.62 -10.64
N HIS A 129 13.96 12.19 -10.76
CA HIS A 129 12.86 12.62 -9.91
C HIS A 129 12.37 11.49 -9.01
N PHE A 130 11.89 11.84 -7.81
CA PHE A 130 11.35 10.90 -6.85
C PHE A 130 10.00 11.38 -6.30
N ILE A 131 9.02 10.47 -6.23
CA ILE A 131 7.69 10.70 -5.63
C ILE A 131 7.44 9.58 -4.62
N ASP A 132 7.24 9.92 -3.35
CA ASP A 132 6.67 8.98 -2.38
C ASP A 132 5.15 8.95 -2.55
N ALA A 133 4.62 7.78 -2.77
CA ALA A 133 3.26 7.58 -3.25
C ALA A 133 2.56 6.37 -2.60
N PRO A 134 2.60 6.19 -1.27
CA PRO A 134 1.92 5.09 -0.61
C PRO A 134 0.42 5.07 -0.93
N VAL A 135 -0.17 3.88 -0.83
CA VAL A 135 -1.53 3.62 -1.28
C VAL A 135 -2.48 3.21 -0.16
N SER A 136 -3.76 3.47 -0.37
CA SER A 136 -4.86 2.97 0.45
C SER A 136 -5.92 2.29 -0.42
N GLY A 137 -6.60 1.26 0.12
CA GLY A 137 -7.60 0.44 -0.59
C GLY A 137 -7.35 -1.06 -0.46
N GLY A 138 -6.19 -1.46 0.08
CA GLY A 138 -5.81 -2.86 0.30
C GLY A 138 -5.74 -3.67 -0.99
N GLN A 139 -5.63 -4.99 -0.86
CA GLN A 139 -5.55 -5.90 -2.00
C GLN A 139 -6.74 -5.77 -2.95
N ALA A 140 -7.96 -5.64 -2.40
CA ALA A 140 -9.15 -5.47 -3.22
C ALA A 140 -9.11 -4.18 -4.06
N GLY A 141 -8.62 -3.07 -3.49
CA GLY A 141 -8.40 -1.83 -4.22
C GLY A 141 -7.35 -1.97 -5.32
N ALA A 142 -6.27 -2.72 -5.08
CA ALA A 142 -5.24 -2.98 -6.08
C ALA A 142 -5.78 -3.85 -7.22
N VAL A 143 -6.47 -4.94 -6.92
CA VAL A 143 -7.08 -5.85 -7.92
C VAL A 143 -8.13 -5.12 -8.77
N ASN A 144 -8.94 -4.27 -8.16
CA ASN A 144 -9.99 -3.53 -8.86
C ASN A 144 -9.48 -2.23 -9.52
N GLY A 145 -8.19 -1.91 -9.40
CA GLY A 145 -7.62 -0.65 -9.88
C GLY A 145 -8.24 0.59 -9.23
N ALA A 146 -8.67 0.51 -8.00
CA ALA A 146 -9.41 1.54 -7.28
C ALA A 146 -8.65 2.10 -6.07
N LEU A 147 -7.32 2.09 -6.13
CA LEU A 147 -6.47 2.62 -5.07
C LEU A 147 -6.59 4.14 -4.93
N THR A 148 -6.38 4.63 -3.72
CA THR A 148 -6.10 6.04 -3.45
C THR A 148 -4.61 6.19 -3.21
N VAL A 149 -3.95 7.08 -3.94
CA VAL A 149 -2.51 7.32 -3.89
C VAL A 149 -2.24 8.68 -3.26
N MET A 150 -1.43 8.69 -2.20
CA MET A 150 -1.04 9.88 -1.44
C MET A 150 0.39 10.25 -1.84
N CYS A 151 0.60 11.34 -2.57
CA CYS A 151 1.89 11.67 -3.14
C CYS A 151 2.59 12.81 -2.39
N GLY A 152 3.90 12.68 -2.24
CA GLY A 152 4.82 13.74 -1.83
C GLY A 152 5.96 13.88 -2.83
N GLY A 153 6.34 15.11 -3.17
CA GLY A 153 7.41 15.41 -4.11
C GLY A 153 7.17 16.70 -4.91
N ASP A 154 7.87 16.85 -6.02
CA ASP A 154 7.76 18.01 -6.88
C ASP A 154 6.55 17.92 -7.83
N ALA A 155 5.92 19.07 -8.12
CA ALA A 155 4.69 19.12 -8.91
C ALA A 155 4.89 18.65 -10.36
N ALA A 156 5.97 19.03 -11.03
CA ALA A 156 6.18 18.68 -12.43
C ALA A 156 6.32 17.15 -12.66
N PRO A 157 7.19 16.40 -11.93
CA PRO A 157 7.23 14.94 -12.05
C PRO A 157 5.95 14.28 -11.57
N PHE A 158 5.24 14.83 -10.58
CA PHE A 158 3.92 14.35 -10.18
C PHE A 158 2.91 14.40 -11.33
N GLU A 159 2.78 15.54 -12.02
CA GLU A 159 1.86 15.67 -13.16
C GLU A 159 2.25 14.75 -14.34
N ALA A 160 3.54 14.48 -14.53
CA ALA A 160 4.01 13.56 -15.56
C ALA A 160 3.64 12.09 -15.27
N MET A 161 3.73 11.64 -14.00
CA MET A 161 3.44 10.24 -13.61
C MET A 161 1.95 9.99 -13.31
N ARG A 162 1.19 11.04 -12.94
CA ARG A 162 -0.21 10.91 -12.51
C ARG A 162 -1.11 10.19 -13.51
N PRO A 163 -1.09 10.50 -14.82
CA PRO A 163 -1.90 9.78 -15.81
C PRO A 163 -1.59 8.27 -15.86
N VAL A 164 -0.31 7.90 -15.68
CA VAL A 164 0.14 6.51 -15.66
C VAL A 164 -0.39 5.78 -14.42
N ALA A 165 -0.31 6.41 -13.24
CA ALA A 165 -0.77 5.85 -11.98
C ALA A 165 -2.30 5.68 -11.93
N LEU A 166 -3.07 6.44 -12.68
CA LEU A 166 -4.52 6.28 -12.81
C LEU A 166 -4.93 4.94 -13.42
N ALA A 167 -4.02 4.20 -14.05
CA ALA A 167 -4.28 2.83 -14.50
C ALA A 167 -4.72 1.90 -13.34
N PHE A 168 -4.15 2.05 -12.14
CA PHE A 168 -4.46 1.23 -10.96
C PHE A 168 -5.10 2.01 -9.79
N ALA A 169 -5.38 3.30 -9.98
CA ALA A 169 -5.92 4.17 -8.95
C ALA A 169 -7.20 4.87 -9.40
N ARG A 170 -8.05 5.22 -8.43
CA ARG A 170 -9.21 6.10 -8.62
C ARG A 170 -8.92 7.55 -8.25
N ALA A 171 -7.88 7.76 -7.43
CA ALA A 171 -7.45 9.09 -6.99
C ALA A 171 -5.94 9.10 -6.76
N VAL A 172 -5.26 10.11 -7.30
CA VAL A 172 -3.82 10.34 -7.15
C VAL A 172 -3.65 11.81 -6.80
N THR A 173 -3.16 12.10 -5.60
CA THR A 173 -3.16 13.47 -5.06
C THR A 173 -1.78 13.85 -4.51
N LEU A 174 -1.23 14.98 -4.95
CA LEU A 174 -0.04 15.59 -4.38
C LEU A 174 -0.41 16.33 -3.09
N LEU A 175 0.25 16.00 -1.99
CA LEU A 175 -0.06 16.52 -0.66
C LEU A 175 1.01 17.50 -0.12
N GLY A 176 2.14 17.57 -0.79
CA GLY A 176 3.25 18.45 -0.41
C GLY A 176 4.60 17.96 -0.88
N ALA A 177 5.67 18.47 -0.28
CA ALA A 177 7.04 18.06 -0.58
C ALA A 177 7.31 16.58 -0.26
N SER A 178 8.47 16.07 -0.67
CA SER A 178 8.88 14.68 -0.41
C SER A 178 8.73 14.29 1.07
N GLY A 179 8.16 13.11 1.30
CA GLY A 179 7.76 12.59 2.62
C GLY A 179 6.31 12.90 2.99
N SER A 180 5.62 13.83 2.31
CA SER A 180 4.22 14.18 2.62
C SER A 180 3.26 13.03 2.32
N GLY A 181 3.52 12.22 1.30
CA GLY A 181 2.75 11.01 1.00
C GLY A 181 2.86 10.00 2.14
N GLN A 182 4.08 9.73 2.63
CA GLN A 182 4.30 8.81 3.75
C GLN A 182 3.65 9.32 5.05
N LEU A 183 3.76 10.62 5.35
CA LEU A 183 3.08 11.23 6.51
C LEU A 183 1.56 11.11 6.39
N ALA A 184 0.99 11.35 5.22
CA ALA A 184 -0.45 11.16 4.99
C ALA A 184 -0.86 9.68 5.15
N LYS A 185 -0.01 8.74 4.72
CA LYS A 185 -0.24 7.31 4.97
C LYS A 185 -0.20 6.99 6.47
N MET A 186 0.69 7.61 7.24
CA MET A 186 0.71 7.45 8.70
C MET A 186 -0.60 7.93 9.34
N VAL A 187 -1.15 9.08 8.91
CA VAL A 187 -2.48 9.56 9.34
C VAL A 187 -3.55 8.53 9.04
N ASN A 188 -3.55 7.96 7.82
CA ASN A 188 -4.48 6.90 7.45
C ASN A 188 -4.35 5.66 8.37
N GLN A 189 -3.13 5.24 8.72
CA GLN A 189 -2.91 4.05 9.55
C GLN A 189 -3.32 4.29 11.02
N ILE A 190 -3.13 5.51 11.55
CA ILE A 190 -3.66 5.91 12.86
C ILE A 190 -5.19 5.75 12.89
N CYS A 191 -5.89 6.28 11.88
CA CYS A 191 -7.34 6.15 11.78
C CYS A 191 -7.78 4.68 11.70
N ILE A 192 -7.14 3.87 10.85
CA ILE A 192 -7.50 2.45 10.69
C ILE A 192 -7.30 1.68 11.99
N ALA A 193 -6.20 1.89 12.71
CA ALA A 193 -5.93 1.22 13.97
C ALA A 193 -7.05 1.47 14.99
N GLY A 194 -7.42 2.72 15.20
CA GLY A 194 -8.50 3.10 16.11
C GLY A 194 -9.87 2.56 15.68
N LEU A 195 -10.20 2.68 14.39
CA LEU A 195 -11.47 2.20 13.82
C LEU A 195 -11.64 0.67 13.99
N VAL A 196 -10.60 -0.11 13.68
CA VAL A 196 -10.68 -1.58 13.77
C VAL A 196 -10.79 -2.02 15.24
N GLN A 197 -10.06 -1.38 16.16
CA GLN A 197 -10.17 -1.69 17.58
C GLN A 197 -11.56 -1.34 18.11
N GLY A 198 -12.07 -0.15 17.80
CA GLY A 198 -13.42 0.26 18.21
C GLY A 198 -14.51 -0.67 17.67
N LEU A 199 -14.39 -1.11 16.41
CA LEU A 199 -15.30 -2.09 15.82
C LEU A 199 -15.21 -3.44 16.53
N ALA A 200 -14.01 -3.92 16.86
CA ALA A 200 -13.80 -5.16 17.58
C ALA A 200 -14.49 -5.14 18.95
N GLU A 201 -14.31 -4.05 19.70
CA GLU A 201 -14.96 -3.88 21.01
C GLU A 201 -16.49 -3.81 20.89
N ALA A 202 -17.01 -3.06 19.92
CA ALA A 202 -18.44 -2.92 19.69
C ALA A 202 -19.09 -4.28 19.37
N LEU A 203 -18.46 -5.09 18.49
CA LEU A 203 -18.95 -6.42 18.13
C LEU A 203 -18.91 -7.37 19.34
N ALA A 204 -17.81 -7.37 20.09
CA ALA A 204 -17.68 -8.22 21.28
C ALA A 204 -18.70 -7.84 22.38
N PHE A 205 -18.92 -6.53 22.60
CA PHE A 205 -19.92 -6.01 23.52
C PHE A 205 -21.33 -6.47 23.11
N GLY A 206 -21.71 -6.26 21.84
CA GLY A 206 -23.04 -6.63 21.36
C GLY A 206 -23.32 -8.14 21.46
N GLN A 207 -22.33 -8.99 21.14
CA GLN A 207 -22.43 -10.44 21.32
C GLN A 207 -22.70 -10.82 22.79
N ARG A 208 -21.98 -10.21 23.74
CA ARG A 208 -22.19 -10.44 25.18
C ARG A 208 -23.53 -9.89 25.69
N ALA A 209 -24.05 -8.84 25.06
CA ALA A 209 -25.38 -8.30 25.35
C ALA A 209 -26.52 -9.11 24.73
N GLY A 210 -26.22 -10.20 23.99
CA GLY A 210 -27.23 -11.05 23.36
C GLY A 210 -27.89 -10.47 22.12
N LEU A 211 -27.25 -9.47 21.47
CA LEU A 211 -27.78 -8.87 20.26
C LEU A 211 -27.48 -9.70 19.01
N ASP A 212 -28.40 -9.70 18.05
CA ASP A 212 -28.13 -10.17 16.69
C ASP A 212 -27.19 -9.18 15.99
N MET A 213 -25.90 -9.48 16.01
CA MET A 213 -24.87 -8.57 15.52
C MET A 213 -24.91 -8.39 14.00
N ALA A 214 -25.45 -9.32 13.22
CA ALA A 214 -25.64 -9.13 11.80
C ALA A 214 -26.68 -8.03 11.52
N ARG A 215 -27.80 -8.06 12.25
CA ARG A 215 -28.84 -7.00 12.18
C ARG A 215 -28.33 -5.67 12.73
N VAL A 216 -27.53 -5.70 13.79
CA VAL A 216 -26.94 -4.47 14.34
C VAL A 216 -26.02 -3.80 13.30
N LEU A 217 -25.14 -4.55 12.64
CA LEU A 217 -24.27 -4.03 11.58
C LEU A 217 -25.08 -3.42 10.42
N ASP A 218 -26.16 -4.08 10.00
CA ASP A 218 -27.03 -3.58 8.91
C ASP A 218 -27.70 -2.25 9.26
N VAL A 219 -27.93 -1.98 10.56
CA VAL A 219 -28.52 -0.72 11.04
C VAL A 219 -27.47 0.37 11.20
N ILE A 220 -26.41 0.10 11.99
CA ILE A 220 -25.40 1.11 12.32
C ILE A 220 -24.52 1.47 11.12
N GLY A 221 -24.38 0.57 10.14
CA GLY A 221 -23.69 0.82 8.88
C GLY A 221 -24.38 1.88 7.98
N LYS A 222 -25.60 2.29 8.31
CA LYS A 222 -26.32 3.40 7.64
C LYS A 222 -26.24 4.72 8.41
N GLY A 223 -25.59 4.72 9.56
CA GLY A 223 -25.47 5.86 10.45
C GLY A 223 -24.04 6.40 10.54
N ALA A 224 -23.83 7.29 11.50
CA ALA A 224 -22.56 7.99 11.71
C ALA A 224 -21.37 7.08 12.13
N ALA A 225 -21.63 5.86 12.57
CA ALA A 225 -20.61 4.88 12.93
C ALA A 225 -20.07 4.08 11.72
N GLN A 226 -20.66 4.27 10.53
CA GLN A 226 -20.24 3.57 9.32
C GLN A 226 -18.76 3.80 9.01
N SER A 227 -18.10 2.76 8.56
CA SER A 227 -16.73 2.81 8.05
C SER A 227 -16.50 1.68 7.04
N TRP A 228 -15.48 1.86 6.18
CA TRP A 228 -15.05 0.80 5.27
C TRP A 228 -14.77 -0.53 6.01
N GLN A 229 -14.18 -0.44 7.20
CA GLN A 229 -13.89 -1.61 8.04
C GLN A 229 -15.16 -2.30 8.52
N MET A 230 -16.18 -1.54 8.91
CA MET A 230 -17.48 -2.10 9.29
C MET A 230 -18.12 -2.85 8.11
N ASP A 231 -18.16 -2.23 6.94
CA ASP A 231 -18.81 -2.80 5.74
C ASP A 231 -18.10 -4.05 5.22
N ASN A 232 -16.76 -4.06 5.27
CA ASN A 232 -15.93 -5.09 4.64
C ASN A 232 -15.33 -6.11 5.62
N ARG A 233 -15.39 -5.85 6.93
CA ARG A 233 -14.82 -6.70 7.97
C ARG A 233 -15.81 -7.10 9.07
N GLY A 234 -16.86 -6.34 9.30
CA GLY A 234 -17.80 -6.61 10.39
C GLY A 234 -18.31 -8.05 10.40
N LYS A 235 -18.78 -8.56 9.26
CA LYS A 235 -19.29 -9.93 9.13
C LYS A 235 -18.19 -10.98 9.31
N THR A 236 -17.05 -10.82 8.65
CA THR A 236 -15.93 -11.77 8.78
C THR A 236 -15.34 -11.83 10.19
N MET A 237 -15.38 -10.72 10.94
CA MET A 237 -15.02 -10.69 12.37
C MET A 237 -15.96 -11.53 13.23
N LEU A 238 -17.26 -11.51 12.94
CA LEU A 238 -18.25 -12.34 13.62
C LEU A 238 -18.05 -13.83 13.31
N GLU A 239 -17.68 -14.15 12.06
CA GLU A 239 -17.43 -15.49 11.54
C GLU A 239 -16.04 -16.04 11.86
N ASP A 240 -15.19 -15.25 12.55
CA ASP A 240 -13.81 -15.62 12.91
C ASP A 240 -12.89 -15.89 11.69
N GLN A 241 -13.10 -15.19 10.58
CA GLN A 241 -12.35 -15.33 9.32
C GLN A 241 -11.35 -14.19 9.15
N PHE A 242 -10.03 -14.52 9.02
CA PHE A 242 -8.96 -13.51 8.97
C PHE A 242 -7.84 -13.85 7.98
N GLU A 243 -8.02 -14.84 7.10
CA GLU A 243 -7.00 -15.26 6.12
C GLU A 243 -7.11 -14.47 4.82
N PHE A 244 -7.08 -13.15 4.92
CA PHE A 244 -7.18 -12.21 3.80
C PHE A 244 -6.68 -10.83 4.21
N GLY A 245 -6.69 -9.92 3.25
CA GLY A 245 -6.54 -8.50 3.49
C GLY A 245 -5.16 -8.05 3.91
N PHE A 246 -5.08 -7.30 5.01
CA PHE A 246 -3.89 -6.61 5.48
C PHE A 246 -3.34 -7.25 6.76
N ALA A 247 -2.21 -7.95 6.63
CA ALA A 247 -1.64 -8.75 7.72
C ALA A 247 -1.21 -7.91 8.94
N VAL A 248 -1.37 -8.48 10.14
CA VAL A 248 -0.93 -7.91 11.42
C VAL A 248 0.54 -7.46 11.39
N ASP A 249 1.44 -8.26 10.80
CA ASP A 249 2.86 -7.88 10.70
C ASP A 249 3.07 -6.55 9.96
N TRP A 250 2.33 -6.32 8.87
CA TRP A 250 2.43 -5.06 8.13
C TRP A 250 1.82 -3.90 8.90
N MET A 251 0.72 -4.12 9.61
CA MET A 251 0.16 -3.07 10.46
C MET A 251 1.11 -2.69 11.60
N ARG A 252 1.74 -3.67 12.25
CA ARG A 252 2.72 -3.40 13.29
C ARG A 252 3.94 -2.63 12.77
N LYS A 253 4.43 -2.99 11.58
CA LYS A 253 5.47 -2.20 10.90
C LYS A 253 5.01 -0.76 10.69
N ASP A 254 3.80 -0.57 10.17
CA ASP A 254 3.26 0.76 9.87
C ASP A 254 3.09 1.59 11.16
N LEU A 255 2.53 1.00 12.23
CA LEU A 255 2.38 1.69 13.51
C LEU A 255 3.74 1.99 14.18
N GLY A 256 4.74 1.13 13.98
CA GLY A 256 6.12 1.42 14.37
C GLY A 256 6.65 2.70 13.71
N LEU A 257 6.48 2.84 12.39
CA LEU A 257 6.84 4.05 11.65
C LEU A 257 6.10 5.29 12.17
N VAL A 258 4.80 5.14 12.46
CA VAL A 258 3.96 6.21 13.04
C VAL A 258 4.49 6.66 14.39
N LEU A 259 4.78 5.73 15.30
CA LEU A 259 5.26 6.03 16.65
C LEU A 259 6.68 6.63 16.64
N ASP A 260 7.53 6.19 15.71
CA ASP A 260 8.85 6.79 15.52
C ASP A 260 8.75 8.23 15.02
N GLU A 261 7.86 8.51 14.08
CA GLU A 261 7.62 9.87 13.60
C GLU A 261 6.97 10.75 14.69
N ALA A 262 6.07 10.20 15.50
CA ALA A 262 5.47 10.90 16.62
C ALA A 262 6.52 11.35 17.66
N ARG A 263 7.56 10.53 17.92
CA ARG A 263 8.69 10.92 18.78
C ARG A 263 9.49 12.09 18.21
N ARG A 264 9.56 12.21 16.87
CA ARG A 264 10.29 13.30 16.20
C ARG A 264 9.52 14.61 16.19
N ASN A 265 8.20 14.55 15.97
CA ASN A 265 7.36 15.73 15.80
C ASN A 265 6.60 16.13 17.07
N GLY A 266 6.70 15.35 18.17
CA GLY A 266 6.07 15.62 19.46
C GLY A 266 4.59 15.24 19.55
N ALA A 267 4.03 14.54 18.56
CA ALA A 267 2.63 14.11 18.59
C ALA A 267 2.38 13.06 19.68
N GLN A 268 1.25 13.16 20.38
CA GLN A 268 0.83 12.20 21.39
C GLN A 268 -0.20 11.24 20.79
N LEU A 269 0.12 9.96 20.75
CA LEU A 269 -0.67 8.92 20.09
C LEU A 269 -1.00 7.75 21.05
N PRO A 270 -1.69 8.00 22.20
CA PRO A 270 -1.92 6.96 23.21
C PRO A 270 -2.73 5.78 22.68
N VAL A 271 -3.78 6.03 21.88
CA VAL A 271 -4.61 4.96 21.29
C VAL A 271 -3.81 4.13 20.28
N THR A 272 -3.03 4.77 19.43
CA THR A 272 -2.19 4.08 18.44
C THR A 272 -1.17 3.17 19.11
N ALA A 273 -0.50 3.67 20.17
CA ALA A 273 0.48 2.90 20.93
C ALA A 273 -0.16 1.68 21.64
N LEU A 274 -1.37 1.87 22.20
CA LEU A 274 -2.11 0.78 22.83
C LEU A 274 -2.53 -0.29 21.81
N VAL A 275 -3.05 0.12 20.66
CA VAL A 275 -3.48 -0.81 19.60
C VAL A 275 -2.28 -1.57 19.00
N ASP A 276 -1.10 -0.94 18.89
CA ASP A 276 0.12 -1.66 18.50
C ASP A 276 0.45 -2.79 19.48
N GLN A 277 0.32 -2.57 20.80
CA GLN A 277 0.51 -3.64 21.78
C GLN A 277 -0.53 -4.76 21.60
N PHE A 278 -1.76 -4.43 21.28
CA PHE A 278 -2.79 -5.43 21.01
C PHE A 278 -2.46 -6.30 19.77
N TYR A 279 -1.89 -5.71 18.74
CA TYR A 279 -1.38 -6.48 17.61
C TYR A 279 -0.16 -7.33 17.98
N ALA A 280 0.70 -6.88 18.91
CA ALA A 280 1.79 -7.70 19.43
C ALA A 280 1.29 -8.98 20.11
N GLU A 281 0.19 -8.89 20.88
CA GLU A 281 -0.44 -10.06 21.50
C GLU A 281 -0.95 -11.05 20.44
N LEU A 282 -1.52 -10.56 19.32
CA LEU A 282 -1.96 -11.43 18.22
C LEU A 282 -0.77 -12.12 17.54
N GLN A 283 0.35 -11.41 17.35
CA GLN A 283 1.57 -12.03 16.83
C GLN A 283 2.05 -13.16 17.74
N ALA A 284 2.06 -12.95 19.06
CA ALA A 284 2.44 -13.99 20.05
C ALA A 284 1.52 -15.22 20.02
N GLN A 285 0.28 -15.08 19.50
CA GLN A 285 -0.67 -16.16 19.30
C GLN A 285 -0.57 -16.83 17.91
N GLY A 286 0.46 -16.51 17.10
CA GLY A 286 0.62 -17.05 15.75
C GLY A 286 -0.16 -16.28 14.68
N GLY A 287 -0.68 -15.09 15.01
CA GLY A 287 -1.53 -14.30 14.14
C GLY A 287 -0.79 -13.33 13.19
N GLN A 288 0.51 -13.55 12.93
CA GLN A 288 1.34 -12.66 12.10
C GLN A 288 0.72 -12.36 10.73
N ARG A 289 0.05 -13.37 10.15
CA ARG A 289 -0.54 -13.30 8.81
C ARG A 289 -2.03 -13.03 8.80
N TRP A 290 -2.69 -13.01 9.97
CA TRP A 290 -4.11 -12.69 10.06
C TRP A 290 -4.37 -11.23 9.63
N ASP A 291 -5.56 -11.00 9.08
CA ASP A 291 -6.03 -9.63 8.79
C ASP A 291 -6.11 -8.79 10.07
N THR A 292 -5.88 -7.50 9.95
CA THR A 292 -5.92 -6.54 11.08
C THR A 292 -7.22 -6.60 11.87
N SER A 293 -8.32 -7.02 11.26
CA SER A 293 -9.62 -7.21 11.94
C SER A 293 -9.62 -8.32 12.98
N SER A 294 -8.58 -9.15 13.04
CA SER A 294 -8.39 -10.19 14.07
C SER A 294 -8.26 -9.67 15.50
N LEU A 295 -8.20 -8.34 15.72
CA LEU A 295 -8.24 -7.72 17.05
C LEU A 295 -9.41 -8.22 17.91
N ILE A 296 -10.53 -8.58 17.32
CA ILE A 296 -11.69 -9.15 18.04
C ILE A 296 -11.36 -10.48 18.75
N ARG A 297 -10.38 -11.27 18.29
CA ARG A 297 -9.98 -12.54 18.94
C ARG A 297 -9.49 -12.33 20.37
N ARG A 298 -8.89 -11.16 20.67
CA ARG A 298 -8.46 -10.82 22.03
C ARG A 298 -9.63 -10.67 23.01
N LEU A 299 -10.84 -10.40 22.52
CA LEU A 299 -12.02 -10.06 23.29
C LEU A 299 -13.01 -11.24 23.44
N LYS A 300 -12.72 -12.37 22.79
CA LYS A 300 -13.55 -13.62 22.81
C LYS A 300 -13.22 -14.56 23.98
N ARG A 301 -12.70 -14.06 25.09
CA ARG A 301 -12.41 -14.86 26.31
C ARG A 301 -13.65 -15.03 27.18
#